data_06a9c86309fb5416c3d74d47202e8d0c
#
_entry.id   06a9c86309fb5416c3d74d47202e8d0c
#
_cell.length_a   1.000
_cell.length_b   1.000
_cell.length_c   1.000
_cell.angle_alpha   90.00
_cell.angle_beta   90.00
_cell.angle_gamma   90.00
#
_symmetry.space_group_name_H-M   'P 1'
#
loop_
_entity.id
_entity.type
_entity.pdbx_description
1 polymer ?
#
loop_
_entity_poly.entity_id
_entity_poly.type
_entity_poly.pdbx_seq_one_letter_code
_entity_poly.pdbx_strand_id
1 'polypeptide(L)'
;HLYRRRQRQMCIRDRYIVGTPIGNLSDLSYRAINVLKNVSQIACEDTRQTAKIMSKYNFKNHLISFNKNNSFQKIPSIIKKLNEGQSFALVSDAGMPSICDPGEDLIKEARSNGLPVICIPGPCAAITALVTSGLPSSKFIFQGFLPKKPSERREILLAISRYENTTIIFESPHRLKKLLYELKEYCGGDREIRVSREL
;
A
#
# COMPACT_ATOMS: atom_id res chain seq x y z
N HIS A 1 -28.97 -4.55 -12.42
CA HIS A 1 -28.22 -3.68 -13.35
C HIS A 1 -26.75 -4.08 -13.32
N LEU A 2 -26.36 -4.99 -14.25
CA LEU A 2 -24.98 -5.33 -14.55
C LEU A 2 -24.33 -4.11 -15.21
N TYR A 3 -23.56 -3.35 -14.45
CA TYR A 3 -22.66 -2.36 -15.02
C TYR A 3 -21.61 -3.11 -15.85
N ARG A 4 -21.81 -3.20 -17.16
CA ARG A 4 -20.71 -3.43 -18.11
C ARG A 4 -19.81 -2.21 -18.05
N ARG A 5 -18.86 -2.17 -17.09
CA ARG A 5 -17.71 -1.28 -17.21
C ARG A 5 -16.96 -1.73 -18.45
N ARG A 6 -17.02 -0.93 -19.53
CA ARG A 6 -16.10 -1.07 -20.67
C ARG A 6 -14.70 -1.16 -20.07
N GLN A 7 -13.96 -2.24 -20.40
CA GLN A 7 -12.53 -2.28 -20.12
C GLN A 7 -11.95 -1.02 -20.76
N ARG A 8 -11.55 -0.06 -19.93
CA ARG A 8 -10.88 1.13 -20.46
C ARG A 8 -9.59 0.65 -21.11
N GLN A 9 -9.46 0.85 -22.41
CA GLN A 9 -8.16 0.78 -23.09
C GLN A 9 -7.20 1.68 -22.32
N MET A 10 -5.94 1.25 -22.21
CA MET A 10 -4.89 2.07 -21.61
C MET A 10 -4.87 3.41 -22.36
N CYS A 11 -5.27 4.47 -21.67
CA CYS A 11 -5.21 5.82 -22.23
C CYS A 11 -3.80 6.37 -22.07
N ILE A 12 -3.32 7.07 -23.06
CA ILE A 12 -2.14 7.93 -22.98
C ILE A 12 -2.41 8.94 -21.86
N ARG A 13 -1.52 9.06 -20.83
CA ARG A 13 -1.60 9.89 -19.61
C ARG A 13 -2.20 9.22 -18.38
N ASP A 14 -2.37 7.91 -18.35
CA ASP A 14 -2.89 7.25 -17.16
C ASP A 14 -1.79 7.04 -16.08
N ARG A 15 -2.20 7.24 -14.83
CA ARG A 15 -1.41 6.85 -13.67
C ARG A 15 -2.09 5.69 -13.00
N TYR A 16 -1.29 4.66 -12.82
CA TYR A 16 -1.74 3.44 -12.21
C TYR A 16 -1.12 3.30 -10.83
N ILE A 17 -1.97 3.13 -9.83
CA ILE A 17 -1.57 2.65 -8.51
C ILE A 17 -1.74 1.15 -8.55
N VAL A 18 -0.65 0.40 -8.47
CA VAL A 18 -0.66 -1.04 -8.70
C VAL A 18 -0.27 -1.77 -7.44
N GLY A 19 -1.19 -2.58 -6.91
CA GLY A 19 -0.91 -3.47 -5.78
C GLY A 19 0.07 -4.57 -6.19
N THR A 20 1.09 -4.79 -5.36
CA THR A 20 2.12 -5.82 -5.53
C THR A 20 1.93 -6.97 -4.55
N PRO A 21 2.53 -8.14 -4.80
CA PRO A 21 2.45 -9.29 -3.90
C PRO A 21 2.97 -8.98 -2.49
N ILE A 22 2.36 -9.59 -1.48
CA ILE A 22 2.74 -9.46 -0.06
C ILE A 22 3.53 -10.65 0.49
N GLY A 23 3.92 -11.59 -0.37
CA GLY A 23 4.67 -12.80 -0.02
C GLY A 23 4.77 -13.75 -1.21
N ASN A 24 3.65 -14.00 -1.88
CA ASN A 24 3.59 -14.89 -3.03
C ASN A 24 3.53 -14.11 -4.35
N LEU A 25 4.55 -14.21 -5.18
CA LEU A 25 4.61 -13.51 -6.47
C LEU A 25 3.42 -13.85 -7.40
N SER A 26 2.77 -14.99 -7.21
CA SER A 26 1.61 -15.41 -8.02
C SER A 26 0.33 -14.60 -7.74
N ASP A 27 0.30 -13.81 -6.67
CA ASP A 27 -0.86 -12.97 -6.35
C ASP A 27 -0.93 -11.68 -7.18
N LEU A 28 0.01 -11.49 -8.09
CA LEU A 28 -0.07 -10.37 -9.02
C LEU A 28 -1.12 -10.63 -10.10
N SER A 29 -2.11 -9.75 -10.22
CA SER A 29 -3.19 -9.92 -11.19
C SER A 29 -2.68 -9.77 -12.64
N TYR A 30 -3.33 -10.45 -13.60
CA TYR A 30 -3.05 -10.28 -15.03
C TYR A 30 -3.14 -8.83 -15.47
N ARG A 31 -4.09 -8.06 -14.93
CA ARG A 31 -4.24 -6.64 -15.22
C ARG A 31 -3.04 -5.83 -14.71
N ALA A 32 -2.53 -6.15 -13.51
CA ALA A 32 -1.33 -5.52 -12.97
C ALA A 32 -0.10 -5.80 -13.85
N ILE A 33 0.11 -7.06 -14.24
CA ILE A 33 1.20 -7.45 -15.14
C ILE A 33 1.11 -6.66 -16.46
N ASN A 34 -0.08 -6.60 -17.05
CA ASN A 34 -0.29 -5.91 -18.33
C ASN A 34 -0.01 -4.41 -18.20
N VAL A 35 -0.45 -3.76 -17.13
CA VAL A 35 -0.15 -2.36 -16.86
C VAL A 35 1.35 -2.14 -16.70
N LEU A 36 2.02 -2.93 -15.85
CA LEU A 36 3.45 -2.80 -15.60
C LEU A 36 4.33 -3.03 -16.84
N LYS A 37 3.85 -3.86 -17.78
CA LYS A 37 4.53 -4.07 -19.07
C LYS A 37 4.43 -2.87 -20.00
N ASN A 38 3.32 -2.13 -19.97
CA ASN A 38 2.97 -1.18 -21.03
C ASN A 38 3.06 0.29 -20.61
N VAL A 39 3.22 0.63 -19.33
CA VAL A 39 3.47 2.01 -18.91
C VAL A 39 4.83 2.50 -19.34
N SER A 40 4.99 3.81 -19.48
CA SER A 40 6.28 4.41 -19.87
C SER A 40 7.36 4.22 -18.81
N GLN A 41 7.00 4.29 -17.53
CA GLN A 41 7.91 4.15 -16.39
C GLN A 41 7.18 3.59 -15.15
N ILE A 42 7.94 2.90 -14.30
CA ILE A 42 7.46 2.40 -13.01
C ILE A 42 8.18 3.15 -11.89
N ALA A 43 7.42 3.88 -11.07
CA ALA A 43 7.89 4.48 -9.83
C ALA A 43 7.78 3.43 -8.71
N CYS A 44 8.87 3.09 -8.05
CA CYS A 44 8.93 2.03 -7.06
C CYS A 44 9.78 2.42 -5.85
N GLU A 45 9.46 1.90 -4.68
CA GLU A 45 10.17 2.19 -3.44
C GLU A 45 11.59 1.62 -3.49
N ASP A 46 11.73 0.32 -3.71
CA ASP A 46 12.99 -0.36 -3.98
C ASP A 46 12.99 -1.01 -5.38
N THR A 47 13.85 -0.51 -6.26
CA THR A 47 14.00 -1.03 -7.63
C THR A 47 14.37 -2.51 -7.68
N ARG A 48 15.07 -3.02 -6.66
CA ARG A 48 15.48 -4.43 -6.57
C ARG A 48 14.28 -5.36 -6.34
N GLN A 49 13.30 -4.93 -5.54
CA GLN A 49 12.09 -5.73 -5.30
C GLN A 49 11.22 -5.75 -6.56
N THR A 50 11.01 -4.60 -7.19
CA THR A 50 10.26 -4.53 -8.45
C THR A 50 10.95 -5.33 -9.57
N ALA A 51 12.27 -5.34 -9.62
CA ALA A 51 13.03 -6.16 -10.60
C ALA A 51 12.76 -7.67 -10.44
N LYS A 52 12.52 -8.18 -9.22
CA LYS A 52 12.12 -9.59 -9.02
C LYS A 52 10.79 -9.90 -9.69
N ILE A 53 9.81 -8.99 -9.57
CA ILE A 53 8.52 -9.11 -10.24
C ILE A 53 8.71 -9.13 -11.76
N MET A 54 9.49 -8.20 -12.29
CA MET A 54 9.77 -8.10 -13.72
C MET A 54 10.44 -9.38 -14.25
N SER A 55 11.40 -9.94 -13.51
CA SER A 55 12.07 -11.20 -13.86
C SER A 55 11.09 -12.38 -13.85
N LYS A 56 10.25 -12.52 -12.80
CA LYS A 56 9.27 -13.60 -12.68
C LYS A 56 8.29 -13.63 -13.85
N TYR A 57 7.87 -12.46 -14.35
CA TYR A 57 6.87 -12.33 -15.40
C TYR A 57 7.46 -12.00 -16.79
N ASN A 58 8.78 -12.15 -16.94
CA ASN A 58 9.52 -11.98 -18.20
C ASN A 58 9.17 -10.67 -18.94
N PHE A 59 9.34 -9.53 -18.26
CA PHE A 59 9.23 -8.22 -18.91
C PHE A 59 10.32 -7.27 -18.42
N LYS A 60 10.54 -6.20 -19.20
CA LYS A 60 11.47 -5.12 -18.89
C LYS A 60 10.70 -3.80 -18.92
N ASN A 61 11.03 -2.90 -18.00
CA ASN A 61 10.55 -1.53 -18.01
C ASN A 61 11.55 -0.61 -17.30
N HIS A 62 11.41 0.68 -17.48
CA HIS A 62 12.25 1.68 -16.83
C HIS A 62 11.75 1.91 -15.39
N LEU A 63 12.62 1.63 -14.42
CA LEU A 63 12.36 1.82 -12.99
C LEU A 63 12.91 3.16 -12.53
N ILE A 64 12.10 3.90 -11.76
CA ILE A 64 12.56 5.08 -11.02
C ILE A 64 12.33 4.87 -9.53
N SER A 65 13.36 5.12 -8.72
CA SER A 65 13.22 5.07 -7.27
C SER A 65 12.30 6.20 -6.80
N PHE A 66 11.27 5.84 -6.03
CA PHE A 66 10.30 6.77 -5.44
C PHE A 66 9.99 6.32 -4.01
N ASN A 67 10.70 6.88 -3.04
CA ASN A 67 10.61 6.52 -1.63
C ASN A 67 10.38 7.77 -0.76
N LYS A 68 10.18 7.58 0.54
CA LYS A 68 9.91 8.68 1.50
C LYS A 68 10.96 9.80 1.47
N ASN A 69 12.22 9.48 1.16
CA ASN A 69 13.31 10.45 1.19
C ASN A 69 13.40 11.30 -0.09
N ASN A 70 12.92 10.79 -1.24
CA ASN A 70 13.08 11.46 -2.52
C ASN A 70 11.75 11.83 -3.21
N SER A 71 10.61 11.41 -2.67
CA SER A 71 9.28 11.60 -3.29
C SER A 71 9.00 13.08 -3.58
N PHE A 72 9.23 13.96 -2.62
CA PHE A 72 8.97 15.39 -2.76
C PHE A 72 9.74 16.01 -3.95
N GLN A 73 11.01 15.63 -4.14
CA GLN A 73 11.83 16.12 -5.26
C GLN A 73 11.41 15.53 -6.61
N LYS A 74 10.86 14.31 -6.62
CA LYS A 74 10.49 13.58 -7.83
C LYS A 74 9.11 13.92 -8.37
N ILE A 75 8.18 14.32 -7.52
CA ILE A 75 6.79 14.63 -7.90
C ILE A 75 6.71 15.64 -9.04
N PRO A 76 7.38 16.81 -9.03
CA PRO A 76 7.27 17.76 -10.13
C PRO A 76 7.69 17.19 -11.48
N SER A 77 8.76 16.40 -11.51
CA SER A 77 9.23 15.79 -12.75
C SER A 77 8.29 14.71 -13.29
N ILE A 78 7.66 13.92 -12.39
CA ILE A 78 6.66 12.92 -12.76
C ILE A 78 5.41 13.61 -13.32
N ILE A 79 4.91 14.65 -12.64
CA ILE A 79 3.74 15.41 -13.10
C ILE A 79 3.99 16.05 -14.47
N LYS A 80 5.18 16.64 -14.70
CA LYS A 80 5.56 17.17 -16.00
C LYS A 80 5.45 16.11 -17.10
N LYS A 81 6.07 14.95 -16.92
CA LYS A 81 6.04 13.85 -17.89
C LYS A 81 4.63 13.31 -18.14
N LEU A 82 3.80 13.26 -17.09
CA LEU A 82 2.39 12.89 -17.23
C LEU A 82 1.62 13.89 -18.09
N ASN A 83 1.87 15.18 -17.93
CA ASN A 83 1.28 16.23 -18.77
C ASN A 83 1.77 16.15 -20.23
N GLU A 84 2.99 15.65 -20.44
CA GLU A 84 3.56 15.35 -21.77
C GLU A 84 3.00 14.07 -22.41
N GLY A 85 2.08 13.38 -21.74
CA GLY A 85 1.41 12.19 -22.26
C GLY A 85 2.05 10.87 -21.89
N GLN A 86 3.08 10.84 -21.03
CA GLN A 86 3.66 9.59 -20.55
C GLN A 86 2.76 8.94 -19.49
N SER A 87 2.72 7.61 -19.46
CA SER A 87 2.02 6.83 -18.45
C SER A 87 2.96 6.32 -17.37
N PHE A 88 2.48 6.27 -16.12
CA PHE A 88 3.25 5.80 -14.97
C PHE A 88 2.49 4.76 -14.16
N ALA A 89 3.21 3.78 -13.63
CA ALA A 89 2.73 2.95 -12.54
C ALA A 89 3.49 3.29 -11.25
N LEU A 90 2.77 3.45 -10.15
CA LEU A 90 3.34 3.50 -8.81
C LEU A 90 3.15 2.13 -8.16
N VAL A 91 4.22 1.57 -7.63
CA VAL A 91 4.24 0.32 -6.85
C VAL A 91 4.97 0.53 -5.53
N SER A 92 4.57 -0.19 -4.49
CA SER A 92 5.33 -0.35 -3.24
C SER A 92 6.10 -1.67 -3.25
N ASP A 93 6.92 -1.90 -2.26
CA ASP A 93 7.68 -3.15 -2.13
C ASP A 93 6.76 -4.35 -1.88
N ALA A 94 5.65 -4.14 -1.17
CA ALA A 94 4.63 -5.15 -0.92
C ALA A 94 3.25 -4.52 -0.67
N GLY A 95 2.21 -5.03 -1.32
CA GLY A 95 0.84 -4.59 -1.11
C GLY A 95 0.44 -3.34 -1.90
N MET A 96 -0.46 -2.56 -1.34
CA MET A 96 -1.01 -1.37 -1.99
C MET A 96 -0.16 -0.14 -1.70
N PRO A 97 0.33 0.59 -2.72
CA PRO A 97 1.01 1.86 -2.53
C PRO A 97 0.13 2.87 -1.76
N SER A 98 0.75 3.80 -1.07
CA SER A 98 0.12 4.84 -0.23
C SER A 98 -0.54 4.32 1.07
N ILE A 99 -0.55 3.02 1.32
CA ILE A 99 -0.99 2.45 2.61
C ILE A 99 0.25 2.22 3.49
N CYS A 100 0.58 3.19 4.32
CA CYS A 100 1.83 3.29 5.09
C CYS A 100 3.11 3.43 4.24
N ASP A 101 2.97 3.57 2.93
CA ASP A 101 4.02 3.65 1.92
C ASP A 101 4.00 5.00 1.18
N PRO A 102 5.06 5.36 0.43
CA PRO A 102 5.07 6.57 -0.38
C PRO A 102 3.97 6.55 -1.46
N GLY A 103 3.41 7.72 -1.76
CA GLY A 103 2.48 7.85 -2.89
C GLY A 103 1.34 8.84 -2.69
N GLU A 104 0.93 9.10 -1.45
CA GLU A 104 -0.19 9.99 -1.14
C GLU A 104 -0.03 11.36 -1.79
N ASP A 105 1.15 12.00 -1.60
CA ASP A 105 1.43 13.32 -2.16
C ASP A 105 1.43 13.32 -3.70
N LEU A 106 1.95 12.25 -4.33
CA LEU A 106 1.92 12.12 -5.77
C LEU A 106 0.48 11.98 -6.30
N ILE A 107 -0.36 11.23 -5.60
CA ILE A 107 -1.78 11.07 -5.94
C ILE A 107 -2.51 12.40 -5.79
N LYS A 108 -2.27 13.12 -4.69
CA LYS A 108 -2.85 14.43 -4.42
C LYS A 108 -2.46 15.44 -5.49
N GLU A 109 -1.17 15.58 -5.78
CA GLU A 109 -0.65 16.50 -6.78
C GLU A 109 -1.18 16.17 -8.18
N ALA A 110 -1.26 14.91 -8.47
CA ALA A 110 -1.82 14.43 -9.70
C ALA A 110 -3.29 14.82 -9.88
N ARG A 111 -4.12 14.64 -8.84
CA ARG A 111 -5.52 15.03 -8.87
C ARG A 111 -5.69 16.54 -8.99
N SER A 112 -4.85 17.33 -8.32
CA SER A 112 -4.83 18.79 -8.41
C SER A 112 -4.56 19.28 -9.84
N ASN A 113 -3.77 18.51 -10.61
CA ASN A 113 -3.50 18.77 -12.02
C ASN A 113 -4.54 18.17 -12.99
N GLY A 114 -5.70 17.72 -12.49
CA GLY A 114 -6.77 17.15 -13.32
C GLY A 114 -6.43 15.82 -13.99
N LEU A 115 -5.35 15.19 -13.57
CA LEU A 115 -4.86 13.98 -14.18
C LEU A 115 -5.59 12.73 -13.58
N PRO A 116 -6.09 11.77 -14.39
CA PRO A 116 -6.81 10.60 -13.88
C PRO A 116 -5.89 9.65 -13.09
N VAL A 117 -6.33 9.15 -11.94
CA VAL A 117 -5.64 8.14 -11.13
C VAL A 117 -6.45 6.85 -11.17
N ILE A 118 -5.84 5.78 -11.64
CA ILE A 118 -6.49 4.47 -11.79
C ILE A 118 -5.86 3.49 -10.81
N CYS A 119 -6.66 2.93 -9.92
CA CYS A 119 -6.21 1.86 -9.03
C CYS A 119 -6.36 0.50 -9.73
N ILE A 120 -5.29 -0.28 -9.71
CA ILE A 120 -5.30 -1.70 -10.04
C ILE A 120 -5.31 -2.45 -8.70
N PRO A 121 -6.45 -3.04 -8.30
CA PRO A 121 -6.56 -3.74 -7.02
C PRO A 121 -5.53 -4.88 -6.93
N GLY A 122 -4.99 -5.07 -5.74
CA GLY A 122 -4.01 -6.10 -5.47
C GLY A 122 -4.00 -6.51 -4.00
N PRO A 123 -3.05 -7.35 -3.60
CA PRO A 123 -2.89 -7.81 -2.23
C PRO A 123 -2.80 -6.65 -1.22
N CYS A 124 -3.40 -6.85 -0.04
CA CYS A 124 -3.36 -5.89 1.05
C CYS A 124 -3.24 -6.63 2.38
N ALA A 125 -2.09 -6.54 3.02
CA ALA A 125 -1.79 -7.28 4.25
C ALA A 125 -2.80 -7.00 5.37
N ALA A 126 -3.27 -5.76 5.51
CA ALA A 126 -4.26 -5.39 6.52
C ALA A 126 -5.58 -6.15 6.34
N ILE A 127 -6.10 -6.18 5.12
CA ILE A 127 -7.37 -6.87 4.82
C ILE A 127 -7.16 -8.39 4.85
N THR A 128 -6.04 -8.91 4.35
CA THR A 128 -5.73 -10.35 4.41
C THR A 128 -5.67 -10.81 5.85
N ALA A 129 -4.99 -10.09 6.74
CA ALA A 129 -4.94 -10.40 8.17
C ALA A 129 -6.33 -10.36 8.81
N LEU A 130 -7.17 -9.37 8.47
CA LEU A 130 -8.52 -9.24 9.02
C LEU A 130 -9.40 -10.42 8.65
N VAL A 131 -9.46 -10.82 7.37
CA VAL A 131 -10.34 -11.91 6.92
C VAL A 131 -9.89 -13.28 7.43
N THR A 132 -8.61 -13.45 7.75
CA THR A 132 -8.06 -14.70 8.32
C THR A 132 -8.07 -14.73 9.84
N SER A 133 -8.32 -13.60 10.51
CA SER A 133 -8.24 -13.48 11.96
C SER A 133 -9.40 -14.16 12.72
N GLY A 134 -10.57 -14.27 12.09
CA GLY A 134 -11.82 -14.67 12.76
C GLY A 134 -12.41 -13.58 13.68
N LEU A 135 -11.80 -12.40 13.76
CA LEU A 135 -12.35 -11.25 14.51
C LEU A 135 -13.46 -10.55 13.72
N PRO A 136 -14.36 -9.79 14.39
CA PRO A 136 -15.40 -9.01 13.72
C PRO A 136 -14.81 -8.10 12.63
N SER A 137 -15.30 -8.22 11.41
CA SER A 137 -14.76 -7.52 10.22
C SER A 137 -15.71 -6.49 9.61
N SER A 138 -16.96 -6.42 10.07
CA SER A 138 -17.97 -5.49 9.54
C SER A 138 -17.63 -4.01 9.76
N LYS A 139 -16.96 -3.73 10.88
CA LYS A 139 -16.41 -2.40 11.20
C LYS A 139 -15.02 -2.60 11.79
N PHE A 140 -14.04 -1.91 11.26
CA PHE A 140 -12.65 -2.01 11.75
C PHE A 140 -11.93 -0.67 11.59
N ILE A 141 -10.84 -0.51 12.32
CA ILE A 141 -9.97 0.66 12.29
C ILE A 141 -8.59 0.20 11.79
N PHE A 142 -8.06 0.86 10.78
CA PHE A 142 -6.69 0.69 10.36
C PHE A 142 -5.82 1.79 10.97
N GLN A 143 -4.98 1.40 11.93
CA GLN A 143 -4.09 2.31 12.64
C GLN A 143 -2.73 2.46 11.97
N GLY A 144 -2.30 1.47 11.19
CA GLY A 144 -0.95 1.43 10.63
C GLY A 144 0.12 1.23 11.69
N PHE A 145 1.32 1.80 11.47
CA PHE A 145 2.41 1.72 12.44
C PHE A 145 2.25 2.71 13.57
N LEU A 146 2.41 2.23 14.81
CA LEU A 146 2.44 3.13 15.97
C LEU A 146 3.74 3.98 15.97
N PRO A 147 3.64 5.26 16.38
CA PRO A 147 4.80 6.15 16.44
C PRO A 147 5.87 5.60 17.40
N LYS A 148 7.11 6.04 17.16
CA LYS A 148 8.25 5.71 18.05
C LYS A 148 8.30 6.57 19.30
N LYS A 149 7.76 7.81 19.22
CA LYS A 149 7.77 8.76 20.34
C LYS A 149 6.79 8.29 21.43
N PRO A 150 7.27 8.14 22.70
CA PRO A 150 6.47 7.50 23.75
C PRO A 150 5.15 8.20 24.05
N SER A 151 5.12 9.54 24.08
CA SER A 151 3.91 10.31 24.37
C SER A 151 2.81 10.08 23.31
N GLU A 152 3.15 10.21 22.03
CA GLU A 152 2.21 9.99 20.92
C GLU A 152 1.73 8.53 20.86
N ARG A 153 2.65 7.59 21.11
CA ARG A 153 2.34 6.16 21.17
C ARG A 153 1.34 5.84 22.27
N ARG A 154 1.55 6.42 23.47
CA ARG A 154 0.64 6.27 24.61
C ARG A 154 -0.77 6.79 24.31
N GLU A 155 -0.87 7.97 23.71
CA GLU A 155 -2.16 8.56 23.33
C GLU A 155 -2.95 7.64 22.40
N ILE A 156 -2.28 7.06 21.40
CA ILE A 156 -2.92 6.13 20.46
C ILE A 156 -3.32 4.84 21.17
N LEU A 157 -2.49 4.28 22.05
CA LEU A 157 -2.83 3.06 22.80
C LEU A 157 -4.03 3.29 23.72
N LEU A 158 -4.12 4.47 24.37
CA LEU A 158 -5.29 4.86 25.15
C LEU A 158 -6.55 5.04 24.28
N ALA A 159 -6.41 5.51 23.04
CA ALA A 159 -7.54 5.56 22.13
C ALA A 159 -7.98 4.15 21.70
N ILE A 160 -7.03 3.28 21.35
CA ILE A 160 -7.28 1.88 20.95
C ILE A 160 -8.00 1.12 22.08
N SER A 161 -7.64 1.36 23.34
CA SER A 161 -8.28 0.67 24.48
C SER A 161 -9.78 0.94 24.59
N ARG A 162 -10.24 2.08 24.05
CA ARG A 162 -11.66 2.50 24.04
C ARG A 162 -12.44 2.05 22.81
N TYR A 163 -11.74 1.51 21.80
CA TYR A 163 -12.39 1.08 20.56
C TYR A 163 -13.06 -0.29 20.75
N GLU A 164 -14.33 -0.36 20.40
CA GLU A 164 -15.09 -1.61 20.35
C GLU A 164 -14.82 -2.42 19.06
N ASN A 165 -14.37 -1.74 18.02
CA ASN A 165 -14.12 -2.34 16.71
C ASN A 165 -12.74 -3.02 16.65
N THR A 166 -12.62 -3.99 15.76
CA THR A 166 -11.31 -4.60 15.43
C THR A 166 -10.35 -3.53 14.95
N THR A 167 -9.16 -3.49 15.56
CA THR A 167 -8.11 -2.55 15.18
C THR A 167 -6.94 -3.29 14.57
N ILE A 168 -6.53 -2.87 13.38
CA ILE A 168 -5.40 -3.43 12.65
C ILE A 168 -4.18 -2.54 12.88
N ILE A 169 -3.11 -3.12 13.41
CA ILE A 169 -1.85 -2.44 13.68
C ILE A 169 -0.74 -3.12 12.89
N PHE A 170 0.08 -2.35 12.21
CA PHE A 170 1.33 -2.85 11.63
C PHE A 170 2.46 -2.71 12.64
N GLU A 171 3.26 -3.77 12.79
CA GLU A 171 4.43 -3.72 13.66
C GLU A 171 5.58 -4.55 13.09
N SER A 172 6.80 -4.10 13.34
CA SER A 172 7.98 -4.88 13.00
C SER A 172 8.21 -6.05 13.98
N PRO A 173 8.79 -7.18 13.53
CA PRO A 173 9.08 -8.30 14.42
C PRO A 173 9.89 -7.90 15.65
N HIS A 174 10.84 -6.97 15.51
CA HIS A 174 11.70 -6.48 16.60
C HIS A 174 10.95 -5.71 17.69
N ARG A 175 9.80 -5.11 17.37
CA ARG A 175 8.99 -4.32 18.31
C ARG A 175 7.72 -5.03 18.76
N LEU A 176 7.40 -6.18 18.17
CA LEU A 176 6.17 -6.93 18.44
C LEU A 176 6.01 -7.26 19.93
N LYS A 177 7.07 -7.79 20.57
CA LYS A 177 7.03 -8.13 21.99
C LYS A 177 6.67 -6.92 22.87
N LYS A 178 7.27 -5.77 22.59
CA LYS A 178 6.95 -4.52 23.30
C LYS A 178 5.50 -4.12 23.08
N LEU A 179 5.02 -4.17 21.84
CA LEU A 179 3.62 -3.84 21.52
C LEU A 179 2.64 -4.73 22.28
N LEU A 180 2.89 -6.03 22.37
CA LEU A 180 2.01 -6.96 23.11
C LEU A 180 1.95 -6.64 24.61
N TYR A 181 3.07 -6.26 25.23
CA TYR A 181 3.07 -5.80 26.63
C TYR A 181 2.26 -4.50 26.80
N GLU A 182 2.45 -3.53 25.91
CA GLU A 182 1.70 -2.27 25.92
C GLU A 182 0.20 -2.51 25.72
N LEU A 183 -0.19 -3.36 24.77
CA LEU A 183 -1.60 -3.70 24.56
C LEU A 183 -2.22 -4.37 25.80
N LYS A 184 -1.50 -5.26 26.47
CA LYS A 184 -1.96 -5.86 27.74
C LYS A 184 -2.15 -4.81 28.83
N GLU A 185 -1.24 -3.85 28.95
CA GLU A 185 -1.29 -2.76 29.92
C GLU A 185 -2.50 -1.82 29.67
N TYR A 186 -2.70 -1.40 28.41
CA TYR A 186 -3.72 -0.39 28.08
C TYR A 186 -5.11 -0.97 27.77
N CYS A 187 -5.17 -2.17 27.19
CA CYS A 187 -6.43 -2.78 26.74
C CYS A 187 -6.94 -3.88 27.66
N GLY A 188 -6.17 -4.24 28.71
CA GLY A 188 -6.49 -5.35 29.60
C GLY A 188 -6.03 -6.72 29.06
N GLY A 189 -6.07 -7.74 29.94
CA GLY A 189 -5.63 -9.10 29.60
C GLY A 189 -6.62 -9.91 28.77
N ASP A 190 -7.88 -9.50 28.74
CA ASP A 190 -8.98 -10.24 28.09
C ASP A 190 -9.25 -9.79 26.63
N ARG A 191 -8.55 -8.75 26.16
CA ARG A 191 -8.67 -8.29 24.77
C ARG A 191 -8.13 -9.35 23.82
N GLU A 192 -8.99 -9.85 22.94
CA GLU A 192 -8.61 -10.83 21.94
C GLU A 192 -7.65 -10.22 20.91
N ILE A 193 -6.56 -10.91 20.63
CA ILE A 193 -5.52 -10.48 19.67
C ILE A 193 -5.22 -11.63 18.70
N ARG A 194 -5.00 -11.28 17.43
CA ARG A 194 -4.44 -12.17 16.42
C ARG A 194 -3.17 -11.55 15.85
N VAL A 195 -2.12 -12.35 15.77
CA VAL A 195 -0.85 -11.96 15.15
C VAL A 195 -0.73 -12.69 13.84
N SER A 196 -0.60 -11.93 12.76
CA SER A 196 -0.44 -12.45 11.40
C SER A 196 0.96 -12.12 10.88
N ARG A 197 1.60 -13.11 10.25
CA ARG A 197 2.92 -12.98 9.64
C ARG A 197 3.01 -13.92 8.46
N GLU A 198 3.67 -13.48 7.38
CA GLU A 198 3.88 -14.29 6.15
C GLU A 198 2.54 -14.80 5.59
N LEU A 199 1.63 -13.86 5.34
CA LEU A 199 0.25 -14.08 4.87
C LEU A 199 0.19 -14.52 3.40
#